data_59cbd4d0f3d2d26556a41dad7656ffb0
#
_entry.id   59cbd4d0f3d2d26556a41dad7656ffb0
#
_cell.length_a   1.000
_cell.length_b   1.000
_cell.length_c   1.000
_cell.angle_alpha   90.00
_cell.angle_beta   90.00
_cell.angle_gamma   90.00
#
_symmetry.space_group_name_H-M   'P 1'
#
loop_
_entity.id
_entity.type
_entity.pdbx_description
1 polymer ?
#
loop_
_entity_poly.entity_id
_entity_poly.type
_entity_poly.pdbx_seq_one_letter_code
_entity_poly.pdbx_strand_id
1 'polypeptide(L)'
;HLVRFFTNNFKKELNEINTGLYVSTYQAAGKSVRRLGEVKTNYETEEFDPKSVFHLPETINRVIKLIRKSQGGKALVVIDAIRNPYEAKFFKDRYAAFHLVSINAPDEHRKKYLQKLHKFSSERIKHIDDIESGKGDKDNQYKHLTNPNVTKCIEISDIHLYNPKNEFDNNNILKAQLAWYIALMKHPGLITPTAMERVMQVAYTVKLNSGCISRQVGAVVTDNDNSIKSVGWNDVAKGQIPCSMRSLDGLINDFDSKVYSSYERNDALFRKKAKSNLIKFRAIESSSEIFKGRNLSYCFKDIHNSLNDDKKGNQVHTRALHAEENAFLQLSKYGGVGVQGGKLYTTASPCELCAKKAYQLEVAEIIFIDPYPGIAQDHIINIGNNPPKLIQFRGAIGKSYHRLYEQIIPMKDELDYLSM
;
A
#
# COMPACT_ATOMS: atom_id res chain seq x y z
N HIS A 1 -12.61 -20.92 23.50
CA HIS A 1 -12.29 -20.53 24.88
C HIS A 1 -10.83 -20.85 25.23
N LEU A 2 -10.37 -22.07 25.04
CA LEU A 2 -9.02 -22.54 25.41
C LEU A 2 -7.89 -21.73 24.74
N VAL A 3 -7.98 -21.49 23.43
CA VAL A 3 -6.99 -20.71 22.65
C VAL A 3 -6.91 -19.27 23.17
N ARG A 4 -8.06 -18.63 23.42
CA ARG A 4 -8.11 -17.25 23.93
C ARG A 4 -7.53 -17.16 25.36
N PHE A 5 -7.84 -18.12 26.19
CA PHE A 5 -7.31 -18.21 27.55
C PHE A 5 -5.79 -18.35 27.54
N PHE A 6 -5.28 -19.32 26.77
CA PHE A 6 -3.85 -19.53 26.61
C PHE A 6 -3.13 -18.29 26.07
N THR A 7 -3.67 -17.68 25.01
CA THR A 7 -3.05 -16.49 24.41
C THR A 7 -3.00 -15.32 25.38
N ASN A 8 -4.06 -15.09 26.18
CA ASN A 8 -4.08 -14.00 27.14
C ASN A 8 -3.08 -14.22 28.28
N ASN A 9 -2.97 -15.43 28.80
CA ASN A 9 -2.03 -15.77 29.85
C ASN A 9 -0.58 -15.67 29.35
N PHE A 10 -0.31 -16.23 28.17
CA PHE A 10 1.02 -16.14 27.54
C PHE A 10 1.44 -14.67 27.29
N LYS A 11 0.51 -13.85 26.82
CA LYS A 11 0.75 -12.41 26.66
C LYS A 11 1.08 -11.72 27.99
N LYS A 12 0.35 -12.06 29.05
CA LYS A 12 0.58 -11.52 30.38
C LYS A 12 1.96 -11.88 30.90
N GLU A 13 2.30 -13.15 30.90
CA GLU A 13 3.59 -13.68 31.33
C GLU A 13 4.77 -13.07 30.58
N LEU A 14 4.71 -13.02 29.23
CA LEU A 14 5.79 -12.41 28.45
C LEU A 14 5.97 -10.91 28.74
N ASN A 15 4.87 -10.18 28.95
CA ASN A 15 4.96 -8.76 29.26
C ASN A 15 5.40 -8.48 30.72
N GLU A 16 5.21 -9.42 31.65
CA GLU A 16 5.75 -9.36 33.01
C GLU A 16 7.28 -9.54 33.01
N ILE A 17 7.83 -10.39 32.12
CA ILE A 17 9.27 -10.54 31.92
C ILE A 17 9.87 -9.26 31.33
N ASN A 18 9.31 -8.75 30.25
CA ASN A 18 9.73 -7.52 29.61
C ASN A 18 8.58 -6.90 28.80
N THR A 19 8.32 -5.63 29.03
CA THR A 19 7.29 -4.88 28.29
C THR A 19 7.56 -4.92 26.77
N GLY A 20 6.64 -5.53 26.03
CA GLY A 20 6.73 -5.69 24.58
C GLY A 20 7.41 -6.98 24.12
N LEU A 21 7.83 -7.89 25.02
CA LEU A 21 8.38 -9.18 24.65
C LEU A 21 7.37 -10.02 23.83
N TYR A 22 6.09 -9.93 24.19
CA TYR A 22 5.02 -10.55 23.41
C TYR A 22 5.05 -10.13 21.93
N VAL A 23 5.18 -8.81 21.65
CA VAL A 23 5.21 -8.30 20.27
C VAL A 23 6.41 -8.84 19.50
N SER A 24 7.62 -8.77 20.06
CA SER A 24 8.84 -9.23 19.41
C SER A 24 8.83 -10.75 19.18
N THR A 25 8.30 -11.53 20.14
CA THR A 25 8.16 -12.99 20.00
C THR A 25 7.25 -13.35 18.82
N TYR A 26 6.09 -12.70 18.71
CA TYR A 26 5.19 -12.96 17.58
C TYR A 26 5.71 -12.45 16.24
N GLN A 27 6.47 -11.35 16.22
CA GLN A 27 7.16 -10.88 15.03
C GLN A 27 8.20 -11.89 14.55
N ALA A 28 9.03 -12.41 15.47
CA ALA A 28 10.03 -13.44 15.15
C ALA A 28 9.38 -14.75 14.69
N ALA A 29 8.36 -15.23 15.40
CA ALA A 29 7.62 -16.42 15.03
C ALA A 29 6.99 -16.28 13.63
N GLY A 30 6.39 -15.14 13.31
CA GLY A 30 5.83 -14.87 11.98
C GLY A 30 6.88 -14.87 10.88
N LYS A 31 8.07 -14.29 11.12
CA LYS A 31 9.20 -14.35 10.19
C LYS A 31 9.68 -15.79 9.98
N SER A 32 9.84 -16.54 11.07
CA SER A 32 10.26 -17.96 11.03
C SER A 32 9.30 -18.80 10.20
N VAL A 33 8.00 -18.71 10.45
CA VAL A 33 6.97 -19.45 9.70
C VAL A 33 6.98 -19.10 8.21
N ARG A 34 7.13 -17.81 7.84
CA ARG A 34 7.20 -17.41 6.41
C ARG A 34 8.50 -17.86 5.75
N ARG A 35 9.57 -18.06 6.53
CA ARG A 35 10.86 -18.52 6.01
C ARG A 35 10.97 -20.03 5.89
N LEU A 36 10.46 -20.78 6.88
CA LEU A 36 10.70 -22.20 7.06
C LEU A 36 9.43 -23.06 7.13
N GLY A 37 8.24 -22.47 7.26
CA GLY A 37 6.99 -23.19 7.51
C GLY A 37 6.76 -23.58 8.97
N GLU A 38 7.72 -23.30 9.86
CA GLU A 38 7.67 -23.65 11.28
C GLU A 38 8.31 -22.56 12.16
N VAL A 39 8.11 -22.62 13.46
CA VAL A 39 8.75 -21.72 14.43
C VAL A 39 10.05 -22.30 14.93
N LYS A 40 11.18 -21.65 14.61
CA LYS A 40 12.52 -21.98 15.10
C LYS A 40 13.19 -20.75 15.70
N THR A 41 14.05 -20.97 16.68
CA THR A 41 14.83 -19.87 17.33
C THR A 41 15.90 -19.31 16.41
N ASN A 42 16.57 -20.16 15.62
CA ASN A 42 17.70 -19.80 14.74
C ASN A 42 17.28 -19.70 13.27
N TYR A 43 16.04 -19.28 13.00
CA TYR A 43 15.49 -19.28 11.63
C TYR A 43 16.29 -18.40 10.65
N GLU A 44 17.04 -17.42 11.12
CA GLU A 44 17.81 -16.50 10.27
C GLU A 44 19.00 -17.18 9.57
N THR A 45 19.57 -18.21 10.18
CA THR A 45 20.71 -18.98 9.65
C THR A 45 20.28 -20.17 8.77
N GLU A 46 19.01 -20.54 8.78
CA GLU A 46 18.47 -21.62 8.00
C GLU A 46 18.24 -21.20 6.54
N GLU A 47 18.28 -22.18 5.62
CA GLU A 47 17.97 -21.96 4.21
C GLU A 47 16.50 -21.54 4.01
N PHE A 48 16.28 -20.59 3.11
CA PHE A 48 14.93 -20.11 2.81
C PHE A 48 14.16 -21.12 1.94
N ASP A 49 13.00 -21.56 2.42
CA ASP A 49 12.06 -22.35 1.61
C ASP A 49 10.97 -21.46 0.99
N PRO A 50 10.98 -21.23 -0.34
CA PRO A 50 9.98 -20.40 -1.01
C PRO A 50 8.53 -20.87 -0.82
N LYS A 51 8.29 -22.17 -0.59
CA LYS A 51 6.94 -22.72 -0.35
C LYS A 51 6.37 -22.26 0.97
N SER A 52 7.22 -21.94 1.92
CA SER A 52 6.83 -21.51 3.28
C SER A 52 6.21 -20.12 3.34
N VAL A 53 6.41 -19.27 2.33
CA VAL A 53 5.80 -17.93 2.24
C VAL A 53 4.28 -17.97 2.41
N PHE A 54 3.64 -19.01 1.88
CA PHE A 54 2.18 -19.19 1.94
C PHE A 54 1.72 -20.17 3.04
N HIS A 55 2.62 -20.69 3.87
CA HIS A 55 2.27 -21.65 4.91
C HIS A 55 1.21 -21.13 5.89
N LEU A 56 1.39 -19.92 6.38
CA LEU A 56 0.42 -19.29 7.31
C LEU A 56 -0.97 -19.08 6.68
N PRO A 57 -1.12 -18.42 5.52
CA PRO A 57 -2.43 -18.26 4.90
C PRO A 57 -3.05 -19.60 4.46
N GLU A 58 -2.29 -20.60 4.07
CA GLU A 58 -2.81 -21.93 3.79
C GLU A 58 -3.37 -22.62 5.04
N THR A 59 -2.68 -22.49 6.17
CA THR A 59 -3.16 -23.01 7.45
C THR A 59 -4.46 -22.33 7.85
N ILE A 60 -4.54 -21.01 7.77
CA ILE A 60 -5.77 -20.24 8.01
C ILE A 60 -6.89 -20.70 7.05
N ASN A 61 -6.58 -20.92 5.78
CA ASN A 61 -7.53 -21.41 4.79
C ASN A 61 -8.10 -22.80 5.15
N ARG A 62 -7.28 -23.70 5.71
CA ARG A 62 -7.75 -25.00 6.21
C ARG A 62 -8.73 -24.81 7.38
N VAL A 63 -8.42 -23.92 8.31
CA VAL A 63 -9.32 -23.56 9.43
C VAL A 63 -10.63 -22.97 8.93
N ILE A 64 -10.63 -22.05 7.97
CA ILE A 64 -11.83 -21.49 7.36
C ILE A 64 -12.69 -22.60 6.73
N LYS A 65 -12.09 -23.56 6.01
CA LYS A 65 -12.83 -24.69 5.44
C LYS A 65 -13.50 -25.55 6.51
N LEU A 66 -12.81 -25.81 7.62
CA LEU A 66 -13.37 -26.57 8.76
C LEU A 66 -14.55 -25.84 9.40
N ILE A 67 -14.41 -24.53 9.66
CA ILE A 67 -15.48 -23.68 10.20
C ILE A 67 -16.70 -23.72 9.25
N ARG A 68 -16.49 -23.49 7.95
CA ARG A 68 -17.58 -23.54 6.97
C ARG A 68 -18.30 -24.90 6.96
N LYS A 69 -17.54 -25.99 7.01
CA LYS A 69 -18.12 -27.35 7.08
C LYS A 69 -19.00 -27.53 8.33
N SER A 70 -18.56 -27.03 9.49
CA SER A 70 -19.30 -27.13 10.75
C SER A 70 -20.56 -26.24 10.80
N GLN A 71 -20.62 -25.22 9.93
CA GLN A 71 -21.73 -24.24 9.89
C GLN A 71 -22.61 -24.35 8.62
N GLY A 72 -22.72 -25.53 8.03
CA GLY A 72 -23.57 -25.75 6.86
C GLY A 72 -23.11 -25.02 5.58
N GLY A 73 -21.81 -24.79 5.42
CA GLY A 73 -21.23 -24.23 4.20
C GLY A 73 -21.06 -22.70 4.19
N LYS A 74 -21.63 -21.98 5.14
CA LYS A 74 -21.50 -20.51 5.27
C LYS A 74 -20.80 -20.13 6.59
N ALA A 75 -19.92 -19.14 6.58
CA ALA A 75 -19.30 -18.62 7.78
C ALA A 75 -18.84 -17.18 7.58
N LEU A 76 -18.99 -16.34 8.61
CA LEU A 76 -18.36 -15.02 8.70
C LEU A 76 -17.07 -15.19 9.51
N VAL A 77 -15.93 -14.87 8.90
CA VAL A 77 -14.63 -15.05 9.51
C VAL A 77 -13.87 -13.74 9.50
N VAL A 78 -13.29 -13.37 10.64
CA VAL A 78 -12.37 -12.24 10.76
C VAL A 78 -10.96 -12.78 11.01
N ILE A 79 -10.00 -12.33 10.19
CA ILE A 79 -8.58 -12.65 10.34
C ILE A 79 -7.90 -11.42 10.95
N ASP A 80 -7.44 -11.55 12.19
CA ASP A 80 -6.71 -10.51 12.92
C ASP A 80 -5.26 -11.00 13.19
N ALA A 81 -4.25 -10.46 12.59
CA ALA A 81 -4.18 -9.43 11.56
C ALA A 81 -3.24 -9.87 10.43
N ILE A 82 -3.55 -9.48 9.22
CA ILE A 82 -2.67 -9.72 8.07
C ILE A 82 -1.57 -8.66 8.08
N ARG A 83 -0.31 -9.09 8.03
CA ARG A 83 0.86 -8.21 8.11
C ARG A 83 1.82 -8.30 6.94
N ASN A 84 1.59 -9.26 6.04
CA ASN A 84 2.39 -9.44 4.83
C ASN A 84 1.49 -9.34 3.58
N PRO A 85 1.89 -8.59 2.54
CA PRO A 85 1.07 -8.39 1.35
C PRO A 85 0.81 -9.69 0.55
N TYR A 86 1.69 -10.68 0.63
CA TYR A 86 1.48 -11.98 -0.03
C TYR A 86 0.38 -12.80 0.65
N GLU A 87 0.23 -12.67 1.97
CA GLU A 87 -0.90 -13.25 2.71
C GLU A 87 -2.21 -12.62 2.27
N ALA A 88 -2.24 -11.28 2.15
CA ALA A 88 -3.40 -10.55 1.64
C ALA A 88 -3.73 -10.97 0.20
N LYS A 89 -2.71 -11.07 -0.66
CA LYS A 89 -2.88 -11.53 -2.04
C LYS A 89 -3.47 -12.93 -2.11
N PHE A 90 -2.99 -13.86 -1.29
CA PHE A 90 -3.51 -15.24 -1.23
C PHE A 90 -5.03 -15.27 -0.99
N PHE A 91 -5.53 -14.47 -0.04
CA PHE A 91 -6.97 -14.42 0.24
C PHE A 91 -7.74 -13.66 -0.83
N LYS A 92 -7.21 -12.57 -1.37
CA LYS A 92 -7.84 -11.81 -2.47
C LYS A 92 -8.03 -12.65 -3.73
N ASP A 93 -7.06 -13.52 -4.04
CA ASP A 93 -7.12 -14.38 -5.22
C ASP A 93 -8.08 -15.57 -5.00
N ARG A 94 -8.31 -15.99 -3.75
CA ARG A 94 -9.04 -17.23 -3.43
C ARG A 94 -10.50 -17.01 -3.04
N TYR A 95 -10.81 -15.86 -2.45
CA TYR A 95 -12.16 -15.58 -1.93
C TYR A 95 -12.74 -14.31 -2.55
N ALA A 96 -13.82 -14.46 -3.31
CA ALA A 96 -14.52 -13.32 -3.90
C ALA A 96 -15.07 -12.36 -2.81
N ALA A 97 -15.56 -12.89 -1.69
CA ALA A 97 -16.10 -12.12 -0.57
C ALA A 97 -15.04 -11.68 0.47
N PHE A 98 -13.75 -11.75 0.12
CA PHE A 98 -12.70 -11.24 0.99
C PHE A 98 -12.53 -9.74 0.83
N HIS A 99 -12.52 -9.02 1.94
CA HIS A 99 -12.19 -7.61 2.01
C HIS A 99 -11.01 -7.41 2.97
N LEU A 100 -9.95 -6.79 2.48
CA LEU A 100 -8.84 -6.37 3.32
C LEU A 100 -9.15 -5.00 3.91
N VAL A 101 -9.28 -4.95 5.24
CA VAL A 101 -9.65 -3.74 5.97
C VAL A 101 -8.43 -3.19 6.70
N SER A 102 -8.04 -1.96 6.43
CA SER A 102 -7.06 -1.23 7.24
C SER A 102 -7.78 -0.36 8.27
N ILE A 103 -7.23 -0.33 9.50
CA ILE A 103 -7.69 0.54 10.56
C ILE A 103 -6.56 1.52 10.88
N ASN A 104 -6.78 2.78 10.54
CA ASN A 104 -5.80 3.83 10.63
C ASN A 104 -6.11 4.80 11.78
N ALA A 105 -5.06 5.32 12.41
CA ALA A 105 -5.15 6.37 13.41
C ALA A 105 -4.10 7.45 13.09
N PRO A 106 -4.33 8.73 13.44
CA PRO A 106 -3.28 9.74 13.40
C PRO A 106 -2.06 9.27 14.20
N ASP A 107 -0.87 9.47 13.67
CA ASP A 107 0.36 8.94 14.26
C ASP A 107 0.58 9.44 15.70
N GLU A 108 0.28 10.70 15.95
CA GLU A 108 0.33 11.29 17.29
C GLU A 108 -0.63 10.58 18.28
N HIS A 109 -1.87 10.33 17.87
CA HIS A 109 -2.86 9.63 18.71
C HIS A 109 -2.43 8.19 18.97
N ARG A 110 -1.92 7.51 17.94
CA ARG A 110 -1.39 6.15 18.04
C ARG A 110 -0.22 6.07 19.00
N LYS A 111 0.75 6.96 18.88
CA LYS A 111 1.92 7.04 19.78
C LYS A 111 1.50 7.31 21.21
N LYS A 112 0.67 8.31 21.46
CA LYS A 112 0.13 8.60 22.81
C LYS A 112 -0.61 7.40 23.39
N TYR A 113 -1.41 6.69 22.60
CA TYR A 113 -2.10 5.48 23.04
C TYR A 113 -1.12 4.38 23.45
N LEU A 114 -0.10 4.09 22.63
CA LEU A 114 0.91 3.07 22.91
C LEU A 114 1.74 3.40 24.16
N GLN A 115 2.11 4.67 24.34
CA GLN A 115 2.84 5.14 25.52
C GLN A 115 2.00 5.04 26.80
N LYS A 116 0.73 5.47 26.73
CA LYS A 116 -0.12 5.55 27.91
C LYS A 116 -0.64 4.17 28.35
N LEU A 117 -1.14 3.36 27.40
CA LEU A 117 -1.77 2.07 27.72
C LEU A 117 -0.76 0.92 27.79
N HIS A 118 0.21 0.89 26.87
CA HIS A 118 1.19 -0.20 26.78
C HIS A 118 2.54 0.17 27.41
N LYS A 119 2.70 1.40 27.89
CA LYS A 119 3.93 1.92 28.52
C LYS A 119 5.18 1.76 27.64
N PHE A 120 5.02 1.82 26.33
CA PHE A 120 6.15 1.73 25.40
C PHE A 120 6.91 3.05 25.36
N SER A 121 8.26 2.99 25.35
CA SER A 121 9.09 4.16 25.07
C SER A 121 9.01 4.58 23.60
N SER A 122 9.42 5.81 23.30
CA SER A 122 9.46 6.31 21.91
C SER A 122 10.40 5.49 21.02
N GLU A 123 11.55 5.07 21.56
CA GLU A 123 12.52 4.20 20.86
C GLU A 123 11.90 2.83 20.56
N ARG A 124 11.15 2.28 21.53
CA ARG A 124 10.47 0.99 21.35
C ARG A 124 9.40 1.07 20.28
N ILE A 125 8.61 2.14 20.26
CA ILE A 125 7.59 2.37 19.22
C ILE A 125 8.26 2.47 17.86
N LYS A 126 9.34 3.25 17.74
CA LYS A 126 10.10 3.38 16.49
C LYS A 126 10.65 2.04 16.01
N HIS A 127 11.23 1.24 16.90
CA HIS A 127 11.75 -0.08 16.58
C HIS A 127 10.65 -1.03 16.06
N ILE A 128 9.48 -1.05 16.70
CA ILE A 128 8.32 -1.83 16.25
C ILE A 128 7.87 -1.35 14.87
N ASP A 129 7.77 -0.04 14.66
CA ASP A 129 7.36 0.55 13.38
C ASP A 129 8.34 0.21 12.24
N ASP A 130 9.64 0.21 12.51
CA ASP A 130 10.66 -0.17 11.53
C ASP A 130 10.53 -1.65 11.13
N ILE A 131 10.27 -2.53 12.08
CA ILE A 131 10.02 -3.95 11.79
C ILE A 131 8.72 -4.12 10.99
N GLU A 132 7.61 -3.51 11.44
CA GLU A 132 6.30 -3.65 10.80
C GLU A 132 6.25 -3.03 9.39
N SER A 133 7.08 -2.00 9.12
CA SER A 133 7.21 -1.40 7.79
C SER A 133 8.17 -2.15 6.85
N GLY A 134 8.80 -3.23 7.32
CA GLY A 134 9.77 -4.02 6.55
C GLY A 134 11.16 -3.39 6.42
N LYS A 135 11.45 -2.33 7.19
CA LYS A 135 12.75 -1.64 7.18
C LYS A 135 13.81 -2.29 8.07
N GLY A 136 13.39 -3.13 9.02
CA GLY A 136 14.23 -3.61 10.13
C GLY A 136 15.31 -4.63 9.76
N ASP A 137 15.40 -5.11 8.52
CA ASP A 137 16.24 -6.25 8.15
C ASP A 137 16.93 -5.96 6.82
N LYS A 138 18.10 -5.32 6.88
CA LYS A 138 18.80 -4.84 5.67
C LYS A 138 19.50 -5.96 4.91
N ASP A 139 19.96 -6.98 5.61
CA ASP A 139 20.84 -8.01 5.05
C ASP A 139 20.10 -9.25 4.54
N ASN A 140 18.79 -9.34 4.79
CA ASN A 140 17.98 -10.46 4.33
C ASN A 140 17.56 -10.28 2.86
N GLN A 141 18.12 -11.10 1.98
CA GLN A 141 17.78 -11.15 0.54
C GLN A 141 16.28 -11.37 0.29
N TYR A 142 15.60 -12.12 1.16
CA TYR A 142 14.18 -12.49 1.02
C TYR A 142 13.24 -11.66 1.91
N LYS A 143 13.71 -10.53 2.46
CA LYS A 143 12.94 -9.70 3.40
C LYS A 143 11.55 -9.28 2.89
N HIS A 144 11.40 -9.05 1.60
CA HIS A 144 10.14 -8.68 0.98
C HIS A 144 9.09 -9.81 1.03
N LEU A 145 9.53 -11.07 1.14
CA LEU A 145 8.66 -12.24 1.25
C LEU A 145 8.36 -12.61 2.72
N THR A 146 9.36 -12.49 3.58
CA THR A 146 9.31 -13.04 4.95
C THR A 146 8.94 -12.01 6.02
N ASN A 147 9.33 -10.73 5.82
CA ASN A 147 9.08 -9.70 6.82
C ASN A 147 7.64 -9.18 6.78
N PRO A 148 7.13 -8.65 7.89
CA PRO A 148 5.94 -7.81 7.87
C PRO A 148 6.13 -6.62 6.94
N ASN A 149 5.06 -6.20 6.29
CA ASN A 149 5.01 -4.94 5.54
C ASN A 149 3.60 -4.38 5.62
N VAL A 150 3.28 -3.87 6.81
CA VAL A 150 1.95 -3.32 7.12
C VAL A 150 1.66 -2.09 6.26
N THR A 151 2.66 -1.27 5.95
CA THR A 151 2.50 -0.13 5.04
C THR A 151 1.97 -0.58 3.67
N LYS A 152 2.54 -1.67 3.12
CA LYS A 152 2.05 -2.23 1.85
C LYS A 152 0.68 -2.87 1.99
N CYS A 153 0.38 -3.50 3.13
CA CYS A 153 -0.97 -4.02 3.39
C CYS A 153 -2.02 -2.89 3.43
N ILE A 154 -1.70 -1.74 4.03
CA ILE A 154 -2.58 -0.56 4.02
C ILE A 154 -2.79 -0.06 2.58
N GLU A 155 -1.72 0.08 1.79
CA GLU A 155 -1.79 0.53 0.38
C GLU A 155 -2.70 -0.34 -0.48
N ILE A 156 -2.71 -1.67 -0.25
CA ILE A 156 -3.53 -2.62 -1.00
C ILE A 156 -4.87 -2.94 -0.33
N SER A 157 -5.21 -2.28 0.79
CA SER A 157 -6.49 -2.48 1.47
C SER A 157 -7.65 -2.03 0.62
N ASP A 158 -8.76 -2.71 0.80
CA ASP A 158 -10.00 -2.49 0.06
C ASP A 158 -10.90 -1.47 0.77
N ILE A 159 -10.83 -1.46 2.10
CA ILE A 159 -11.61 -0.57 2.97
C ILE A 159 -10.66 0.05 3.98
N HIS A 160 -10.71 1.37 4.11
CA HIS A 160 -9.90 2.14 5.04
C HIS A 160 -10.79 2.73 6.11
N LEU A 161 -10.60 2.30 7.35
CA LEU A 161 -11.33 2.77 8.52
C LEU A 161 -10.46 3.69 9.36
N TYR A 162 -11.10 4.62 10.05
CA TYR A 162 -10.46 5.59 10.90
C TYR A 162 -10.80 5.36 12.36
N ASN A 163 -9.77 5.23 13.19
CA ASN A 163 -9.91 5.15 14.63
C ASN A 163 -9.04 6.23 15.28
N PRO A 164 -9.58 7.40 15.65
CA PRO A 164 -8.81 8.54 16.12
C PRO A 164 -8.07 8.29 17.43
N LYS A 165 -8.51 7.33 18.26
CA LYS A 165 -7.90 7.04 19.59
C LYS A 165 -7.78 8.27 20.51
N ASN A 166 -8.57 9.31 20.26
CA ASN A 166 -8.61 10.51 21.11
C ASN A 166 -9.34 10.24 22.45
N GLU A 167 -10.22 9.23 22.47
CA GLU A 167 -10.93 8.75 23.64
C GLU A 167 -10.54 7.28 23.90
N PHE A 168 -9.90 7.01 25.03
CA PHE A 168 -9.28 5.70 25.31
C PHE A 168 -10.28 4.52 25.32
N ASP A 169 -11.48 4.75 25.80
CA ASP A 169 -12.49 3.71 25.98
C ASP A 169 -13.62 3.79 24.95
N ASN A 170 -13.61 4.79 24.06
CA ASN A 170 -14.66 5.02 23.09
C ASN A 170 -14.18 4.72 21.66
N ASN A 171 -14.74 3.68 21.07
CA ASN A 171 -14.53 3.31 19.67
C ASN A 171 -15.78 3.54 18.82
N ASN A 172 -16.67 4.46 19.19
CA ASN A 172 -17.96 4.64 18.52
C ASN A 172 -17.81 5.01 17.04
N ILE A 173 -16.83 5.86 16.70
CA ILE A 173 -16.53 6.20 15.30
C ILE A 173 -16.14 4.96 14.51
N LEU A 174 -15.28 4.09 15.05
CA LEU A 174 -14.90 2.85 14.41
C LEU A 174 -16.06 1.87 14.31
N LYS A 175 -16.87 1.75 15.37
CA LYS A 175 -18.07 0.88 15.38
C LYS A 175 -19.09 1.30 14.33
N ALA A 176 -19.36 2.61 14.19
CA ALA A 176 -20.25 3.14 13.17
C ALA A 176 -19.78 2.82 11.76
N GLN A 177 -18.48 3.02 11.46
CA GLN A 177 -17.90 2.67 10.16
C GLN A 177 -17.97 1.15 9.90
N LEU A 178 -17.68 0.31 10.90
CA LEU A 178 -17.81 -1.14 10.77
C LEU A 178 -19.26 -1.56 10.48
N ALA A 179 -20.24 -1.01 11.21
CA ALA A 179 -21.65 -1.29 10.96
C ALA A 179 -22.07 -0.91 9.54
N TRP A 180 -21.60 0.25 9.06
CA TRP A 180 -21.83 0.72 7.70
C TRP A 180 -21.33 -0.25 6.63
N TYR A 181 -20.06 -0.65 6.70
CA TYR A 181 -19.49 -1.57 5.70
C TYR A 181 -20.02 -2.99 5.83
N ILE A 182 -20.34 -3.47 7.03
CA ILE A 182 -20.98 -4.78 7.21
C ILE A 182 -22.39 -4.77 6.59
N ALA A 183 -23.14 -3.68 6.72
CA ALA A 183 -24.44 -3.55 6.06
C ALA A 183 -24.31 -3.59 4.54
N LEU A 184 -23.35 -2.85 3.97
CA LEU A 184 -23.05 -2.87 2.54
C LEU A 184 -22.54 -4.23 2.03
N MET A 185 -21.77 -4.98 2.83
CA MET A 185 -21.35 -6.34 2.48
C MET A 185 -22.54 -7.31 2.41
N LYS A 186 -23.59 -7.06 3.18
CA LYS A 186 -24.81 -7.87 3.15
C LYS A 186 -25.79 -7.45 2.06
N HIS A 187 -25.86 -6.15 1.79
CA HIS A 187 -26.77 -5.53 0.82
C HIS A 187 -26.01 -4.51 -0.03
N PRO A 188 -25.31 -4.95 -1.08
CA PRO A 188 -24.62 -4.05 -2.01
C PRO A 188 -25.59 -3.02 -2.61
N GLY A 189 -25.14 -1.77 -2.71
CA GLY A 189 -25.96 -0.71 -3.29
C GLY A 189 -27.04 -0.12 -2.38
N LEU A 190 -27.08 -0.54 -1.10
CA LEU A 190 -28.06 -0.01 -0.11
C LEU A 190 -27.98 1.53 0.02
N ILE A 191 -26.80 2.08 -0.10
CA ILE A 191 -26.52 3.51 -0.07
C ILE A 191 -25.45 3.85 -1.09
N THR A 192 -25.38 5.14 -1.47
CA THR A 192 -24.35 5.63 -2.40
C THR A 192 -23.01 5.90 -1.69
N PRO A 193 -21.88 5.81 -2.39
CA PRO A 193 -20.58 6.14 -1.83
C PRO A 193 -20.48 7.64 -1.46
N THR A 194 -19.67 7.95 -0.47
CA THR A 194 -19.34 9.32 -0.10
C THR A 194 -18.62 10.06 -1.22
N ALA A 195 -18.62 11.40 -1.20
CA ALA A 195 -17.84 12.19 -2.16
C ALA A 195 -16.34 11.83 -2.13
N MET A 196 -15.79 11.59 -0.95
CA MET A 196 -14.39 11.19 -0.77
C MET A 196 -14.10 9.84 -1.46
N GLU A 197 -14.98 8.85 -1.32
CA GLU A 197 -14.85 7.55 -1.96
C GLU A 197 -14.96 7.64 -3.48
N ARG A 198 -15.94 8.40 -3.99
CA ARG A 198 -16.12 8.59 -5.44
C ARG A 198 -14.85 9.18 -6.09
N VAL A 199 -14.31 10.25 -5.52
CA VAL A 199 -13.13 10.90 -6.07
C VAL A 199 -11.88 10.04 -5.92
N MET A 200 -11.68 9.41 -4.75
CA MET A 200 -10.54 8.52 -4.54
C MET A 200 -10.62 7.26 -5.42
N GLN A 201 -11.81 6.75 -5.72
CA GLN A 201 -11.98 5.65 -6.68
C GLN A 201 -11.51 6.05 -8.08
N VAL A 202 -11.76 7.28 -8.51
CA VAL A 202 -11.22 7.79 -9.78
C VAL A 202 -9.69 7.84 -9.72
N ALA A 203 -9.10 8.39 -8.66
CA ALA A 203 -7.64 8.38 -8.47
C ALA A 203 -7.07 6.94 -8.48
N TYR A 204 -7.77 6.01 -7.83
CA TYR A 204 -7.37 4.59 -7.80
C TYR A 204 -7.47 3.92 -9.18
N THR A 205 -8.43 4.31 -9.99
CA THR A 205 -8.61 3.78 -11.35
C THR A 205 -7.55 4.33 -12.30
N VAL A 206 -7.30 5.64 -12.28
CA VAL A 206 -6.34 6.26 -13.22
C VAL A 206 -4.89 5.85 -12.94
N LYS A 207 -4.53 5.40 -11.73
CA LYS A 207 -3.19 4.85 -11.48
C LYS A 207 -2.85 3.64 -12.37
N LEU A 208 -3.85 2.92 -12.87
CA LEU A 208 -3.66 1.76 -13.76
C LEU A 208 -3.10 2.16 -15.13
N ASN A 209 -3.20 3.44 -15.50
CA ASN A 209 -2.60 3.97 -16.73
C ASN A 209 -1.07 4.15 -16.60
N SER A 210 -0.53 4.05 -15.39
CA SER A 210 0.90 4.23 -15.14
C SER A 210 1.74 3.13 -15.76
N GLY A 211 2.70 3.50 -16.59
CA GLY A 211 3.74 2.60 -17.11
C GLY A 211 4.95 2.45 -16.16
N CYS A 212 4.87 2.96 -14.94
CA CYS A 212 5.91 2.81 -13.93
C CYS A 212 5.90 1.41 -13.32
N ILE A 213 7.04 0.73 -13.30
CA ILE A 213 7.18 -0.62 -12.74
C ILE A 213 7.56 -0.64 -11.25
N SER A 214 7.91 0.52 -10.69
CA SER A 214 8.25 0.63 -9.27
C SER A 214 7.00 0.82 -8.41
N ARG A 215 6.15 1.78 -8.76
CA ARG A 215 4.91 2.09 -8.05
C ARG A 215 3.95 2.83 -8.98
N GLN A 216 2.71 2.39 -9.01
CA GLN A 216 1.65 3.10 -9.72
C GLN A 216 0.92 4.03 -8.75
N VAL A 217 0.84 5.30 -9.11
CA VAL A 217 0.15 6.35 -8.36
C VAL A 217 -0.84 7.05 -9.27
N GLY A 218 -2.02 7.36 -8.74
CA GLY A 218 -3.02 8.18 -9.40
C GLY A 218 -3.42 9.35 -8.52
N ALA A 219 -3.75 10.46 -9.15
CA ALA A 219 -4.17 11.69 -8.48
C ALA A 219 -5.36 12.32 -9.18
N VAL A 220 -6.19 13.03 -8.41
CA VAL A 220 -7.34 13.80 -8.89
C VAL A 220 -7.34 15.16 -8.20
N VAL A 221 -7.52 16.20 -8.97
CA VAL A 221 -7.73 17.55 -8.46
C VAL A 221 -9.20 17.92 -8.60
N THR A 222 -9.78 18.45 -7.52
CA THR A 222 -11.19 18.88 -7.49
C THR A 222 -11.29 20.32 -7.01
N ASP A 223 -12.47 20.92 -7.17
CA ASP A 223 -12.84 22.09 -6.39
C ASP A 223 -13.19 21.71 -4.93
N ASN A 224 -13.63 22.68 -4.15
CA ASN A 224 -14.04 22.47 -2.76
C ASN A 224 -15.25 21.51 -2.62
N ASP A 225 -16.12 21.48 -3.63
CA ASP A 225 -17.35 20.65 -3.65
C ASP A 225 -17.11 19.22 -4.20
N ASN A 226 -15.84 18.86 -4.40
CA ASN A 226 -15.41 17.59 -4.97
C ASN A 226 -15.80 17.36 -6.44
N SER A 227 -16.04 18.43 -7.21
CA SER A 227 -16.18 18.35 -8.66
C SER A 227 -14.80 18.18 -9.30
N ILE A 228 -14.62 17.14 -10.07
CA ILE A 228 -13.32 16.77 -10.66
C ILE A 228 -12.92 17.80 -11.72
N LYS A 229 -11.73 18.37 -11.60
CA LYS A 229 -11.11 19.32 -12.54
C LYS A 229 -10.07 18.65 -13.44
N SER A 230 -9.26 17.76 -12.86
CA SER A 230 -8.25 17.02 -13.62
C SER A 230 -7.92 15.69 -12.95
N VAL A 231 -7.30 14.81 -13.73
CA VAL A 231 -6.75 13.53 -13.28
C VAL A 231 -5.31 13.41 -13.74
N GLY A 232 -4.49 12.66 -12.98
CA GLY A 232 -3.11 12.40 -13.32
C GLY A 232 -2.65 11.03 -12.82
N TRP A 233 -1.63 10.49 -13.45
CA TRP A 233 -0.94 9.29 -13.01
C TRP A 233 0.55 9.45 -13.24
N ASN A 234 1.36 8.73 -12.48
CA ASN A 234 2.80 8.81 -12.66
C ASN A 234 3.22 8.05 -13.91
N ASP A 235 3.80 8.76 -14.86
CA ASP A 235 4.31 8.19 -16.10
C ASP A 235 5.40 9.08 -16.70
N VAL A 236 6.10 8.55 -17.70
CA VAL A 236 7.04 9.33 -18.50
C VAL A 236 6.32 10.44 -19.28
N ALA A 237 7.06 11.44 -19.73
CA ALA A 237 6.49 12.52 -20.54
C ALA A 237 5.86 11.96 -21.82
N LYS A 238 4.82 12.66 -22.31
CA LYS A 238 4.07 12.25 -23.51
C LYS A 238 5.02 12.06 -24.70
N GLY A 239 4.94 10.90 -25.34
CA GLY A 239 5.79 10.52 -26.48
C GLY A 239 7.07 9.77 -26.10
N GLN A 240 7.39 9.63 -24.80
CA GLN A 240 8.46 8.76 -24.33
C GLN A 240 7.96 7.33 -24.11
N ILE A 241 8.88 6.37 -24.21
CA ILE A 241 8.60 4.96 -23.94
C ILE A 241 8.52 4.72 -22.43
N PRO A 242 7.42 4.16 -21.90
CA PRO A 242 7.24 3.92 -20.47
C PRO A 242 8.21 2.87 -19.93
N CYS A 243 8.49 2.94 -18.63
CA CYS A 243 9.44 2.03 -17.97
C CYS A 243 9.04 0.55 -18.08
N SER A 244 7.75 0.24 -18.17
CA SER A 244 7.23 -1.11 -18.38
C SER A 244 7.63 -1.74 -19.72
N MET A 245 8.04 -0.93 -20.68
CA MET A 245 8.48 -1.38 -22.01
C MET A 245 9.99 -1.28 -22.22
N ARG A 246 10.75 -0.89 -21.20
CA ARG A 246 12.21 -0.69 -21.28
C ARG A 246 12.93 -1.81 -20.55
N SER A 247 13.85 -2.49 -21.22
CA SER A 247 14.61 -3.62 -20.69
C SER A 247 16.11 -3.35 -20.65
N LEU A 248 16.83 -4.12 -19.82
CA LEU A 248 18.30 -4.11 -19.82
C LEU A 248 18.85 -4.64 -21.15
N ASP A 249 18.19 -5.62 -21.74
CA ASP A 249 18.58 -6.20 -23.02
C ASP A 249 18.55 -5.16 -24.13
N GLY A 250 17.45 -4.42 -24.26
CA GLY A 250 17.32 -3.34 -25.22
C GLY A 250 18.37 -2.23 -25.02
N LEU A 251 18.69 -1.86 -23.76
CA LEU A 251 19.75 -0.89 -23.50
C LEU A 251 21.13 -1.37 -23.96
N ILE A 252 21.46 -2.62 -23.74
CA ILE A 252 22.82 -3.15 -23.99
C ILE A 252 23.02 -3.56 -25.44
N ASN A 253 22.01 -4.16 -26.09
CA ASN A 253 22.13 -4.77 -27.40
C ASN A 253 21.50 -3.92 -28.52
N ASP A 254 20.30 -3.34 -28.32
CA ASP A 254 19.61 -2.58 -29.36
C ASP A 254 20.02 -1.11 -29.41
N PHE A 255 20.37 -0.53 -28.27
CA PHE A 255 20.93 0.81 -28.14
C PHE A 255 20.06 1.95 -28.75
N ASP A 256 18.74 1.78 -28.74
CA ASP A 256 17.81 2.71 -29.36
C ASP A 256 17.84 4.09 -28.67
N SER A 257 18.22 5.12 -29.43
CA SER A 257 18.33 6.51 -28.95
C SER A 257 16.98 7.17 -28.66
N LYS A 258 15.88 6.63 -29.14
CA LYS A 258 14.51 7.11 -28.83
C LYS A 258 14.00 6.54 -27.51
N VAL A 259 14.51 5.38 -27.11
CA VAL A 259 14.09 4.66 -25.89
C VAL A 259 15.00 4.99 -24.70
N TYR A 260 16.29 5.03 -24.94
CA TYR A 260 17.31 5.20 -23.90
C TYR A 260 18.03 6.55 -24.04
N SER A 261 18.17 7.26 -22.91
CA SER A 261 18.82 8.58 -22.88
C SER A 261 20.32 8.49 -23.23
N SER A 262 20.90 9.64 -23.62
CA SER A 262 22.35 9.73 -23.87
C SER A 262 23.15 9.28 -22.65
N TYR A 263 22.75 9.66 -21.44
CA TYR A 263 23.37 9.21 -20.18
C TYR A 263 23.32 7.68 -20.04
N GLU A 264 22.16 7.07 -20.18
CA GLU A 264 21.99 5.60 -20.05
C GLU A 264 22.81 4.82 -21.09
N ARG A 265 22.98 5.40 -22.29
CA ARG A 265 23.73 4.77 -23.38
C ARG A 265 25.25 4.95 -23.29
N ASN A 266 25.73 6.08 -22.76
CA ASN A 266 27.13 6.49 -22.89
C ASN A 266 27.91 6.48 -21.57
N ASP A 267 27.25 6.57 -20.39
CA ASP A 267 27.95 6.53 -19.11
C ASP A 267 28.53 5.14 -18.84
N ALA A 268 29.86 5.07 -18.69
CA ALA A 268 30.61 3.81 -18.57
C ALA A 268 30.23 3.02 -17.31
N LEU A 269 30.04 3.71 -16.17
CA LEU A 269 29.71 3.07 -14.89
C LEU A 269 28.26 2.55 -14.91
N PHE A 270 27.35 3.36 -15.44
CA PHE A 270 25.95 2.97 -15.61
C PHE A 270 25.83 1.73 -16.51
N ARG A 271 26.49 1.73 -17.67
CA ARG A 271 26.49 0.59 -18.59
C ARG A 271 27.12 -0.66 -18.01
N LYS A 272 28.24 -0.53 -17.27
CA LYS A 272 28.89 -1.65 -16.58
C LYS A 272 27.92 -2.30 -15.58
N LYS A 273 27.20 -1.49 -14.81
CA LYS A 273 26.20 -1.98 -13.85
C LYS A 273 24.99 -2.60 -14.54
N ALA A 274 24.48 -1.97 -15.61
CA ALA A 274 23.38 -2.50 -16.42
C ALA A 274 23.74 -3.88 -17.01
N LYS A 275 24.96 -4.02 -17.59
CA LYS A 275 25.45 -5.30 -18.14
C LYS A 275 25.57 -6.38 -17.05
N SER A 276 26.11 -6.04 -15.88
CA SER A 276 26.16 -6.96 -14.74
C SER A 276 24.77 -7.46 -14.31
N ASN A 277 23.79 -6.56 -14.27
CA ASN A 277 22.43 -6.93 -13.94
C ASN A 277 21.77 -7.78 -15.04
N LEU A 278 22.03 -7.48 -16.33
CA LEU A 278 21.54 -8.29 -17.44
C LEU A 278 22.04 -9.73 -17.38
N ILE A 279 23.32 -9.94 -17.07
CA ILE A 279 23.90 -11.28 -16.91
C ILE A 279 23.17 -12.06 -15.81
N LYS A 280 22.88 -11.41 -14.67
CA LYS A 280 22.11 -12.03 -13.57
C LYS A 280 20.71 -12.42 -14.03
N PHE A 281 20.00 -11.55 -14.75
CA PHE A 281 18.65 -11.84 -15.27
C PHE A 281 18.66 -13.00 -16.29
N ARG A 282 19.64 -13.03 -17.20
CA ARG A 282 19.76 -14.10 -18.18
C ARG A 282 20.06 -15.44 -17.54
N ALA A 283 20.84 -15.47 -16.45
CA ALA A 283 21.08 -16.71 -15.68
C ALA A 283 19.76 -17.24 -15.08
N ILE A 284 18.84 -16.38 -14.64
CA ILE A 284 17.51 -16.74 -14.16
C ILE A 284 16.62 -17.19 -15.33
N GLU A 285 16.63 -16.46 -16.43
CA GLU A 285 15.78 -16.71 -17.61
C GLU A 285 16.11 -18.06 -18.26
N SER A 286 17.39 -18.42 -18.35
CA SER A 286 17.82 -19.70 -18.89
C SER A 286 17.41 -20.89 -18.04
N SER A 287 17.09 -20.69 -16.77
CA SER A 287 16.70 -21.73 -15.82
C SER A 287 15.18 -21.89 -15.63
N SER A 288 14.36 -20.97 -16.15
CA SER A 288 12.93 -20.92 -15.83
C SER A 288 12.05 -20.58 -17.04
N GLU A 289 11.12 -21.47 -17.37
CA GLU A 289 10.06 -21.21 -18.35
C GLU A 289 9.10 -20.07 -17.93
N ILE A 290 9.15 -19.66 -16.65
CA ILE A 290 8.29 -18.61 -16.08
C ILE A 290 8.51 -17.26 -16.79
N PHE A 291 9.73 -17.01 -17.30
CA PHE A 291 10.08 -15.75 -17.97
C PHE A 291 9.86 -15.76 -19.49
N LYS A 292 9.54 -16.90 -20.09
CA LYS A 292 9.31 -17.00 -21.54
C LYS A 292 8.21 -16.02 -21.97
N GLY A 293 8.50 -15.22 -22.99
CA GLY A 293 7.57 -14.28 -23.58
C GLY A 293 7.26 -13.03 -22.74
N ARG A 294 7.97 -12.80 -21.63
CA ARG A 294 7.85 -11.59 -20.83
C ARG A 294 8.92 -10.58 -21.19
N ASN A 295 8.52 -9.32 -21.38
CA ASN A 295 9.48 -8.23 -21.38
C ASN A 295 10.08 -8.11 -19.96
N LEU A 296 11.39 -8.30 -19.84
CA LEU A 296 12.12 -8.14 -18.57
C LEU A 296 12.40 -6.65 -18.32
N SER A 297 11.32 -5.92 -18.05
CA SER A 297 11.37 -4.49 -17.75
C SER A 297 12.24 -4.20 -16.55
N TYR A 298 13.00 -3.11 -16.60
CA TYR A 298 13.93 -2.76 -15.54
C TYR A 298 13.79 -1.29 -15.11
N CYS A 299 13.88 -1.04 -13.79
CA CYS A 299 13.88 0.30 -13.23
C CYS A 299 15.28 0.91 -13.27
N PHE A 300 15.55 1.72 -14.30
CA PHE A 300 16.89 2.32 -14.50
C PHE A 300 17.29 3.30 -13.39
N LYS A 301 16.34 3.86 -12.66
CA LYS A 301 16.61 4.62 -11.43
C LYS A 301 17.38 3.80 -10.40
N ASP A 302 17.13 2.49 -10.31
CA ASP A 302 17.80 1.63 -9.33
C ASP A 302 19.27 1.44 -9.65
N ILE A 303 19.67 1.47 -10.95
CA ILE A 303 21.08 1.50 -11.32
C ILE A 303 21.71 2.77 -10.81
N HIS A 304 21.11 3.93 -11.11
CA HIS A 304 21.61 5.22 -10.67
C HIS A 304 21.76 5.29 -9.15
N ASN A 305 20.73 4.90 -8.40
CA ASN A 305 20.77 4.86 -6.94
C ASN A 305 21.85 3.92 -6.38
N SER A 306 22.18 2.85 -7.10
CA SER A 306 23.23 1.90 -6.69
C SER A 306 24.66 2.38 -6.96
N LEU A 307 24.85 3.36 -7.84
CA LEU A 307 26.12 3.95 -8.18
C LEU A 307 26.47 5.15 -7.30
N ASN A 308 25.46 5.87 -6.87
CA ASN A 308 25.60 6.99 -5.96
C ASN A 308 25.18 6.51 -4.56
N ASP A 309 26.07 6.66 -3.58
CA ASP A 309 25.79 6.35 -2.16
C ASP A 309 24.66 7.20 -1.55
N ASP A 310 23.93 7.93 -2.37
CA ASP A 310 22.75 8.72 -2.03
C ASP A 310 21.58 7.80 -1.63
N LYS A 311 21.66 7.32 -0.39
CA LYS A 311 20.58 6.57 0.28
C LYS A 311 19.28 7.35 0.44
N LYS A 312 19.27 8.63 0.09
CA LYS A 312 18.10 9.53 0.09
C LYS A 312 17.64 9.69 -1.36
N GLY A 313 16.66 8.89 -1.76
CA GLY A 313 16.10 8.81 -3.10
C GLY A 313 16.05 10.14 -3.85
N ASN A 314 17.08 10.42 -4.65
CA ASN A 314 17.12 11.59 -5.52
C ASN A 314 16.07 11.42 -6.63
N GLN A 315 15.06 12.28 -6.64
CA GLN A 315 13.97 12.22 -7.62
C GLN A 315 14.35 12.81 -8.99
N VAL A 316 15.47 13.52 -9.08
CA VAL A 316 15.95 14.17 -10.33
C VAL A 316 16.18 13.13 -11.44
N HIS A 317 16.63 11.93 -11.11
CA HIS A 317 16.86 10.86 -12.07
C HIS A 317 15.65 9.97 -12.37
N THR A 318 14.48 10.33 -11.83
CA THR A 318 13.23 9.66 -12.16
C THR A 318 12.71 10.21 -13.48
N ARG A 319 12.55 9.36 -14.50
CA ARG A 319 12.02 9.79 -15.80
C ARG A 319 10.51 10.09 -15.75
N ALA A 320 9.80 9.43 -14.85
CA ALA A 320 8.37 9.61 -14.68
C ALA A 320 8.04 10.90 -13.91
N LEU A 321 7.09 11.67 -14.42
CA LEU A 321 6.38 12.69 -13.67
C LEU A 321 5.61 12.03 -12.53
N HIS A 322 5.39 12.76 -11.44
CA HIS A 322 4.51 12.29 -10.38
C HIS A 322 3.03 12.46 -10.78
N ALA A 323 2.16 11.67 -10.18
CA ALA A 323 0.73 11.70 -10.49
C ALA A 323 0.10 13.05 -10.18
N GLU A 324 0.44 13.64 -9.03
CA GLU A 324 -0.01 14.95 -8.58
C GLU A 324 0.47 16.05 -9.53
N GLU A 325 1.75 16.00 -9.89
CA GLU A 325 2.34 16.91 -10.86
C GLU A 325 1.64 16.81 -12.22
N ASN A 326 1.41 15.61 -12.72
CA ASN A 326 0.69 15.40 -13.98
C ASN A 326 -0.74 15.93 -13.90
N ALA A 327 -1.46 15.74 -12.79
CA ALA A 327 -2.79 16.30 -12.59
C ALA A 327 -2.78 17.86 -12.67
N PHE A 328 -1.82 18.52 -12.02
CA PHE A 328 -1.66 19.97 -12.12
C PHE A 328 -1.28 20.43 -13.53
N LEU A 329 -0.41 19.71 -14.22
CA LEU A 329 -0.03 20.03 -15.60
C LEU A 329 -1.19 19.88 -16.59
N GLN A 330 -2.12 18.97 -16.37
CA GLN A 330 -3.31 18.84 -17.22
C GLN A 330 -4.17 20.11 -17.14
N LEU A 331 -4.31 20.72 -15.98
CA LEU A 331 -5.00 22.01 -15.83
C LEU A 331 -4.31 23.13 -16.60
N SER A 332 -2.99 23.23 -16.48
CA SER A 332 -2.21 24.22 -17.21
C SER A 332 -2.26 24.04 -18.73
N LYS A 333 -2.29 22.78 -19.18
CA LYS A 333 -2.25 22.45 -20.61
C LYS A 333 -3.56 22.75 -21.36
N TYR A 334 -4.69 22.53 -20.72
CA TYR A 334 -6.00 22.65 -21.39
C TYR A 334 -6.78 23.88 -20.95
N GLY A 335 -6.23 24.67 -20.04
CA GLY A 335 -6.92 25.77 -19.40
C GLY A 335 -7.96 25.28 -18.40
N GLY A 336 -8.60 26.18 -17.70
CA GLY A 336 -9.64 25.83 -16.76
C GLY A 336 -9.72 26.79 -15.59
N VAL A 337 -10.60 26.45 -14.66
CA VAL A 337 -10.78 27.15 -13.40
C VAL A 337 -9.60 26.85 -12.47
N GLY A 338 -9.09 27.81 -11.75
CA GLY A 338 -8.03 27.64 -10.78
C GLY A 338 -8.35 26.57 -9.72
N VAL A 339 -7.32 26.10 -9.04
CA VAL A 339 -7.43 25.05 -8.00
C VAL A 339 -7.38 25.62 -6.58
N GLN A 340 -7.29 26.93 -6.44
CA GLN A 340 -7.26 27.61 -5.15
C GLN A 340 -8.48 27.19 -4.30
N GLY A 341 -8.23 26.80 -3.04
CA GLY A 341 -9.26 26.31 -2.15
C GLY A 341 -9.80 24.92 -2.46
N GLY A 342 -9.34 24.29 -3.56
CA GLY A 342 -9.74 22.94 -3.96
C GLY A 342 -9.01 21.83 -3.20
N LYS A 343 -9.17 20.60 -3.67
CA LYS A 343 -8.63 19.40 -3.02
C LYS A 343 -7.79 18.57 -3.99
N LEU A 344 -6.73 18.00 -3.45
CA LEU A 344 -5.91 16.99 -4.12
C LEU A 344 -6.18 15.62 -3.51
N TYR A 345 -6.63 14.68 -4.30
CA TYR A 345 -6.75 13.27 -3.95
C TYR A 345 -5.61 12.50 -4.59
N THR A 346 -4.90 11.69 -3.83
CA THR A 346 -3.79 10.90 -4.34
C THR A 346 -3.72 9.53 -3.68
N THR A 347 -3.40 8.49 -4.44
CA THR A 347 -3.29 7.12 -3.90
C THR A 347 -2.02 6.91 -3.07
N ALA A 348 -1.08 7.86 -3.10
CA ALA A 348 0.11 7.92 -2.24
C ALA A 348 0.18 9.28 -1.58
N SER A 349 0.73 9.40 -0.37
CA SER A 349 0.96 10.72 0.18
C SER A 349 1.98 11.50 -0.69
N PRO A 350 1.80 12.82 -0.84
CA PRO A 350 2.66 13.61 -1.72
C PRO A 350 4.10 13.64 -1.20
N CYS A 351 5.05 13.59 -2.11
CA CYS A 351 6.45 13.90 -1.79
C CYS A 351 6.64 15.40 -1.57
N GLU A 352 7.84 15.81 -1.12
CA GLU A 352 8.18 17.21 -0.90
C GLU A 352 7.92 18.11 -2.12
N LEU A 353 8.27 17.62 -3.32
CA LEU A 353 8.10 18.40 -4.56
C LEU A 353 6.61 18.61 -4.89
N CYS A 354 5.79 17.58 -4.75
CA CYS A 354 4.35 17.68 -4.98
C CYS A 354 3.65 18.49 -3.89
N ALA A 355 4.09 18.34 -2.63
CA ALA A 355 3.58 19.14 -1.51
C ALA A 355 3.84 20.65 -1.71
N LYS A 356 5.05 21.04 -2.16
CA LYS A 356 5.37 22.43 -2.51
C LYS A 356 4.45 22.99 -3.60
N LYS A 357 4.18 22.21 -4.64
CA LYS A 357 3.27 22.60 -5.72
C LYS A 357 1.84 22.77 -5.23
N ALA A 358 1.34 21.81 -4.44
CA ALA A 358 0.00 21.90 -3.85
C ALA A 358 -0.14 23.12 -2.95
N TYR A 359 0.88 23.41 -2.12
CA TYR A 359 0.92 24.59 -1.26
C TYR A 359 0.92 25.90 -2.08
N GLN A 360 1.77 25.99 -3.12
CA GLN A 360 1.84 27.15 -3.99
C GLN A 360 0.54 27.40 -4.76
N LEU A 361 -0.18 26.34 -5.11
CA LEU A 361 -1.48 26.40 -5.77
C LEU A 361 -2.65 26.65 -4.80
N GLU A 362 -2.35 26.86 -3.52
CA GLU A 362 -3.33 27.10 -2.46
C GLU A 362 -4.42 26.00 -2.38
N VAL A 363 -4.01 24.74 -2.57
CA VAL A 363 -4.89 23.59 -2.33
C VAL A 363 -5.23 23.54 -0.84
N ALA A 364 -6.51 23.46 -0.50
CA ALA A 364 -6.96 23.47 0.89
C ALA A 364 -6.77 22.13 1.59
N GLU A 365 -6.99 21.02 0.88
CA GLU A 365 -6.94 19.67 1.44
C GLU A 365 -6.17 18.72 0.52
N ILE A 366 -5.31 17.89 1.12
CA ILE A 366 -4.64 16.77 0.45
C ILE A 366 -5.11 15.46 1.09
N ILE A 367 -5.85 14.68 0.32
CA ILE A 367 -6.40 13.38 0.76
C ILE A 367 -5.56 12.26 0.16
N PHE A 368 -5.04 11.36 1.00
CA PHE A 368 -4.13 10.29 0.56
C PHE A 368 -4.43 8.93 1.24
N ILE A 369 -4.05 7.83 0.59
CA ILE A 369 -4.34 6.47 1.08
C ILE A 369 -3.23 5.98 2.00
N ASP A 370 -2.00 5.89 1.51
CA ASP A 370 -0.90 5.30 2.26
C ASP A 370 -0.05 6.36 2.97
N PRO A 371 0.37 6.08 4.19
CA PRO A 371 1.30 6.96 4.88
C PRO A 371 2.69 6.86 4.23
N TYR A 372 3.14 7.93 3.58
CA TYR A 372 4.54 8.08 3.16
C TYR A 372 5.34 8.73 4.29
N PRO A 373 6.63 8.37 4.48
CA PRO A 373 7.42 8.96 5.57
C PRO A 373 7.46 10.50 5.50
N GLY A 374 7.12 11.09 6.61
CA GLY A 374 6.80 12.45 6.94
C GLY A 374 7.67 13.63 6.53
N ILE A 375 8.66 13.52 5.61
CA ILE A 375 9.50 14.65 5.21
C ILE A 375 8.68 15.80 4.61
N ALA A 376 7.70 15.48 3.76
CA ALA A 376 6.82 16.49 3.18
C ALA A 376 5.98 17.21 4.25
N GLN A 377 5.53 16.48 5.27
CA GLN A 377 4.79 17.05 6.38
C GLN A 377 5.68 17.96 7.22
N ASP A 378 6.84 17.49 7.65
CA ASP A 378 7.70 18.20 8.60
C ASP A 378 8.40 19.40 7.97
N HIS A 379 8.81 19.30 6.69
CA HIS A 379 9.61 20.33 6.02
C HIS A 379 8.79 21.29 5.15
N ILE A 380 7.57 20.94 4.75
CA ILE A 380 6.76 21.73 3.83
C ILE A 380 5.41 22.11 4.41
N ILE A 381 4.64 21.12 4.85
CA ILE A 381 3.23 21.33 5.21
C ILE A 381 3.08 22.00 6.57
N ASN A 382 3.91 21.63 7.55
CA ASN A 382 3.81 22.17 8.92
C ASN A 382 4.40 23.59 9.09
N ILE A 383 4.82 24.24 8.00
CA ILE A 383 5.47 25.57 8.03
C ILE A 383 4.67 26.57 7.20
N GLY A 384 4.69 27.83 7.65
CA GLY A 384 4.06 28.95 6.93
C GLY A 384 2.59 29.19 7.30
N ASN A 385 1.97 30.08 6.56
CA ASN A 385 0.57 30.46 6.75
C ASN A 385 -0.31 29.69 5.77
N ASN A 386 -1.48 29.25 6.19
CA ASN A 386 -2.46 28.53 5.36
C ASN A 386 -1.94 27.24 4.69
N PRO A 387 -1.31 26.31 5.44
CA PRO A 387 -0.88 25.04 4.87
C PRO A 387 -2.08 24.17 4.46
N PRO A 388 -1.96 23.38 3.40
CA PRO A 388 -2.98 22.40 3.04
C PRO A 388 -3.16 21.37 4.17
N LYS A 389 -4.41 21.06 4.48
CA LYS A 389 -4.74 20.04 5.49
C LYS A 389 -4.49 18.64 4.94
N LEU A 390 -3.67 17.87 5.63
CA LEU A 390 -3.44 16.46 5.30
C LEU A 390 -4.55 15.58 5.90
N ILE A 391 -5.22 14.81 5.05
CA ILE A 391 -6.33 13.94 5.46
C ILE A 391 -6.06 12.53 4.94
N GLN A 392 -5.97 11.58 5.86
CA GLN A 392 -5.90 10.18 5.48
C GLN A 392 -7.27 9.71 4.99
N PHE A 393 -7.28 9.05 3.84
CA PHE A 393 -8.49 8.54 3.19
C PHE A 393 -9.26 7.58 4.10
N ARG A 394 -10.59 7.67 4.03
CA ARG A 394 -11.54 6.78 4.69
C ARG A 394 -12.58 6.35 3.69
N GLY A 395 -12.78 5.05 3.57
CA GLY A 395 -13.74 4.57 2.59
C GLY A 395 -13.32 3.29 1.89
N ALA A 396 -14.16 2.85 0.97
CA ALA A 396 -13.91 1.71 0.09
C ALA A 396 -13.32 2.16 -1.25
N ILE A 397 -12.40 1.36 -1.77
CA ILE A 397 -11.77 1.58 -3.09
C ILE A 397 -11.57 0.26 -3.85
N GLY A 398 -11.25 0.38 -5.13
CA GLY A 398 -10.90 -0.74 -5.99
C GLY A 398 -12.06 -1.71 -6.17
N LYS A 399 -11.78 -3.00 -6.11
CA LYS A 399 -12.80 -4.05 -6.29
C LYS A 399 -13.89 -3.98 -5.22
N SER A 400 -13.55 -3.59 -3.99
CA SER A 400 -14.54 -3.46 -2.93
C SER A 400 -15.48 -2.28 -3.13
N TYR A 401 -15.04 -1.19 -3.75
CA TYR A 401 -15.92 -0.09 -4.14
C TYR A 401 -17.07 -0.61 -5.03
N HIS A 402 -16.76 -1.34 -6.10
CA HIS A 402 -17.79 -1.91 -6.97
C HIS A 402 -18.66 -2.92 -6.23
N ARG A 403 -18.08 -3.84 -5.49
CA ARG A 403 -18.82 -4.87 -4.74
C ARG A 403 -19.77 -4.34 -3.68
N LEU A 404 -19.48 -3.19 -3.09
CA LEU A 404 -20.28 -2.60 -2.03
C LEU A 404 -21.36 -1.65 -2.57
N TYR A 405 -21.09 -0.99 -3.69
CA TYR A 405 -21.96 0.08 -4.18
C TYR A 405 -22.69 -0.24 -5.48
N GLU A 406 -22.28 -1.27 -6.23
CA GLU A 406 -22.95 -1.69 -7.45
C GLU A 406 -24.20 -2.51 -7.12
N GLN A 407 -25.35 -2.06 -7.59
CA GLN A 407 -26.60 -2.80 -7.53
C GLN A 407 -26.62 -3.84 -8.66
N ILE A 408 -26.84 -5.11 -8.32
CA ILE A 408 -26.94 -6.19 -9.33
C ILE A 408 -28.24 -6.06 -10.11
N ILE A 409 -29.34 -5.74 -9.41
CA ILE A 409 -30.64 -5.40 -9.97
C ILE A 409 -31.11 -4.07 -9.35
N PRO A 410 -31.93 -3.28 -10.05
CA PRO A 410 -32.50 -2.08 -9.45
C PRO A 410 -33.23 -2.39 -8.13
N MET A 411 -33.03 -1.57 -7.11
CA MET A 411 -33.68 -1.78 -5.80
C MET A 411 -35.22 -1.85 -5.90
N LYS A 412 -35.81 -1.14 -6.85
CA LYS A 412 -37.24 -1.21 -7.14
C LYS A 412 -37.66 -2.63 -7.49
N ASP A 413 -36.95 -3.26 -8.41
CA ASP A 413 -37.28 -4.61 -8.90
C ASP A 413 -37.03 -5.66 -7.80
N GLU A 414 -36.02 -5.45 -6.95
CA GLU A 414 -35.75 -6.28 -5.77
C GLU A 414 -36.92 -6.21 -4.77
N LEU A 415 -37.45 -5.00 -4.49
CA LEU A 415 -38.58 -4.79 -3.61
C LEU A 415 -39.85 -5.41 -4.16
N ASP A 416 -40.10 -5.30 -5.47
CA ASP A 416 -41.21 -5.94 -6.14
C ASP A 416 -41.15 -7.47 -6.00
N TYR A 417 -39.95 -8.07 -6.21
CA TYR A 417 -39.71 -9.50 -6.01
C TYR A 417 -39.95 -9.97 -4.56
N LEU A 418 -39.47 -9.19 -3.58
CA LEU A 418 -39.65 -9.52 -2.16
C LEU A 418 -41.10 -9.33 -1.66
N SER A 419 -41.94 -8.62 -2.41
CA SER A 419 -43.35 -8.38 -2.07
C SER A 419 -44.29 -9.40 -2.69
N MET A 420 -43.80 -10.27 -3.57
CA MET A 420 -44.57 -11.41 -4.14
C MET A 420 -44.61 -12.60 -3.17
#